data_c589d2171dfe259566132b4ce5bce081
#
_entry.id   c589d2171dfe259566132b4ce5bce081
#
_cell.length_a   1.000
_cell.length_b   1.000
_cell.length_c   1.000
_cell.angle_alpha   90.00
_cell.angle_beta   90.00
_cell.angle_gamma   90.00
#
_symmetry.space_group_name_H-M   'P 1'
#
loop_
_entity.id
_entity.type
_entity.pdbx_description
1 polymer ?
#
loop_
_entity_poly.entity_id
_entity_poly.type
_entity_poly.pdbx_seq_one_letter_code
_entity_poly.pdbx_strand_id
1 'polypeptide(L)'
;MSLFSFHKEAGEKILDALTPDKAEANSEALTKHVQSALTGIDTSKIQVKVEGDKVIASGEAKTQEEKEKILLTLGNVAGVSGVEDQITVTGPVVVAAKFVVVEKGDTLSAISLRVYGNANLYNKIFEANKPMLKDVNKIYPGQSLRIPE
;
A
#
# COMPACT_ATOMS: atom_id res chain seq x y z
N MET A 1 -15.23 4.26 -7.37
CA MET A 1 -13.80 4.12 -7.71
C MET A 1 -13.04 5.28 -7.13
N SER A 2 -11.94 5.00 -6.46
CA SER A 2 -11.11 6.01 -5.80
C SER A 2 -9.69 5.93 -6.34
N LEU A 3 -9.06 7.09 -6.45
CA LEU A 3 -7.65 7.18 -6.83
C LEU A 3 -6.85 7.60 -5.59
N PHE A 4 -5.92 6.77 -5.19
CA PHE A 4 -5.00 7.07 -4.09
C PHE A 4 -3.69 7.58 -4.67
N SER A 5 -3.23 8.73 -4.20
CA SER A 5 -1.99 9.35 -4.67
C SER A 5 -0.81 8.87 -3.83
N PHE A 6 0.31 8.63 -4.49
CA PHE A 6 1.53 8.16 -3.84
C PHE A 6 2.72 8.97 -4.36
N HIS A 7 3.83 8.89 -3.60
CA HIS A 7 5.08 9.54 -3.97
C HIS A 7 5.87 8.58 -4.86
N LYS A 8 5.82 8.79 -6.17
CA LYS A 8 6.45 7.89 -7.16
C LYS A 8 7.96 7.79 -7.03
N GLU A 9 8.60 8.71 -6.31
CA GLU A 9 10.05 8.67 -6.08
C GLU A 9 10.44 7.80 -4.89
N ALA A 10 9.46 7.44 -4.06
CA ALA A 10 9.64 6.59 -2.90
C ALA A 10 9.20 5.16 -3.22
N GLY A 11 9.63 4.23 -2.40
CA GLY A 11 9.17 2.85 -2.48
C GLY A 11 10.17 1.89 -3.07
N GLU A 12 9.75 0.65 -3.21
CA GLU A 12 10.60 -0.42 -3.72
C GLU A 12 10.71 -0.37 -5.24
N LYS A 13 11.89 -0.68 -5.76
CA LYS A 13 12.15 -0.69 -7.20
C LYS A 13 11.71 -2.03 -7.79
N ILE A 14 10.46 -2.11 -8.16
CA ILE A 14 9.84 -3.31 -8.75
C ILE A 14 9.67 -3.15 -10.25
N LEU A 15 9.39 -1.91 -10.71
CA LEU A 15 9.01 -1.66 -12.09
C LEU A 15 10.22 -1.43 -13.01
N ASP A 16 10.06 -1.83 -14.25
CA ASP A 16 10.94 -1.48 -15.36
C ASP A 16 10.49 -0.12 -15.94
N ALA A 17 10.95 0.23 -17.12
CA ALA A 17 10.55 1.49 -17.77
C ALA A 17 9.01 1.60 -17.86
N LEU A 18 8.48 2.81 -17.63
CA LEU A 18 7.05 3.06 -17.61
C LEU A 18 6.54 3.40 -19.02
N THR A 19 6.91 2.59 -19.99
CA THR A 19 6.49 2.73 -21.39
C THR A 19 5.38 1.72 -21.70
N PRO A 20 4.54 1.98 -22.71
CA PRO A 20 3.44 1.06 -23.01
C PRO A 20 3.87 -0.37 -23.34
N ASP A 21 5.05 -0.56 -23.92
CA ASP A 21 5.58 -1.87 -24.24
C ASP A 21 5.99 -2.68 -23.01
N LYS A 22 6.16 -2.02 -21.84
CA LYS A 22 6.52 -2.67 -20.57
C LYS A 22 5.33 -2.81 -19.63
N ALA A 23 4.15 -2.33 -20.00
CA ALA A 23 2.99 -2.32 -19.12
C ALA A 23 2.60 -3.72 -18.64
N GLU A 24 2.60 -4.71 -19.53
CA GLU A 24 2.25 -6.09 -19.16
C GLU A 24 3.29 -6.70 -18.22
N ALA A 25 4.59 -6.52 -18.51
CA ALA A 25 5.66 -7.01 -17.65
C ALA A 25 5.62 -6.36 -16.28
N ASN A 26 5.35 -5.06 -16.22
CA ASN A 26 5.20 -4.33 -14.97
C ASN A 26 3.98 -4.78 -14.19
N SER A 27 2.87 -5.08 -14.87
CA SER A 27 1.66 -5.60 -14.24
C SER A 27 1.93 -6.96 -13.58
N GLU A 28 2.66 -7.84 -14.27
CA GLU A 28 3.05 -9.13 -13.72
C GLU A 28 4.01 -8.98 -12.52
N ALA A 29 4.97 -8.07 -12.63
CA ALA A 29 5.90 -7.80 -11.54
C ALA A 29 5.19 -7.32 -10.28
N LEU A 30 4.22 -6.41 -10.43
CA LEU A 30 3.42 -5.93 -9.30
C LEU A 30 2.52 -7.02 -8.73
N THR A 31 1.95 -7.87 -9.55
CA THR A 31 1.14 -9.00 -9.10
C THR A 31 1.97 -9.92 -8.22
N LYS A 32 3.19 -10.25 -8.65
CA LYS A 32 4.10 -11.07 -7.86
C LYS A 32 4.54 -10.38 -6.58
N HIS A 33 4.79 -9.07 -6.65
CA HIS A 33 5.16 -8.28 -5.47
C HIS A 33 4.07 -8.31 -4.41
N VAL A 34 2.82 -8.12 -4.81
CA VAL A 34 1.67 -8.19 -3.90
C VAL A 34 1.58 -9.58 -3.26
N GLN A 35 1.72 -10.64 -4.05
CA GLN A 35 1.65 -12.01 -3.55
C GLN A 35 2.76 -12.31 -2.54
N SER A 36 3.97 -11.84 -2.80
CA SER A 36 5.11 -12.09 -1.91
C SER A 36 5.12 -11.21 -0.67
N ALA A 37 4.69 -9.95 -0.79
CA ALA A 37 4.66 -9.01 0.33
C ALA A 37 3.51 -9.27 1.29
N LEU A 38 2.38 -9.77 0.80
CA LEU A 38 1.15 -9.96 1.57
C LEU A 38 0.89 -11.44 1.87
N THR A 39 1.88 -12.10 2.48
CA THR A 39 1.72 -13.49 2.92
C THR A 39 0.58 -13.60 3.93
N GLY A 40 -0.26 -14.62 3.78
CA GLY A 40 -1.42 -14.81 4.62
C GLY A 40 -2.68 -14.06 4.18
N ILE A 41 -2.58 -13.23 3.15
CA ILE A 41 -3.71 -12.53 2.54
C ILE A 41 -4.03 -13.21 1.20
N ASP A 42 -5.30 -13.47 0.97
CA ASP A 42 -5.74 -14.07 -0.30
C ASP A 42 -5.78 -12.98 -1.38
N THR A 43 -4.81 -13.01 -2.28
CA THR A 43 -4.71 -12.09 -3.41
C THR A 43 -5.08 -12.75 -4.74
N SER A 44 -5.62 -13.98 -4.70
CA SER A 44 -5.90 -14.77 -5.91
C SER A 44 -6.94 -14.14 -6.82
N LYS A 45 -7.83 -13.30 -6.27
CA LYS A 45 -8.87 -12.60 -7.02
C LYS A 45 -8.51 -11.18 -7.38
N ILE A 46 -7.27 -10.77 -7.13
CA ILE A 46 -6.82 -9.41 -7.38
C ILE A 46 -6.12 -9.36 -8.74
N GLN A 47 -6.51 -8.39 -9.54
CA GLN A 47 -5.89 -8.11 -10.83
C GLN A 47 -5.23 -6.74 -10.78
N VAL A 48 -4.05 -6.64 -11.33
CA VAL A 48 -3.25 -5.42 -11.36
C VAL A 48 -2.94 -5.08 -12.80
N LYS A 49 -3.20 -3.83 -13.17
CA LYS A 49 -2.88 -3.30 -14.50
C LYS A 49 -2.08 -2.02 -14.35
N VAL A 50 -0.98 -1.91 -15.08
CA VAL A 50 -0.15 -0.71 -15.08
C VAL A 50 -0.46 0.14 -16.31
N GLU A 51 -0.74 1.42 -16.09
CA GLU A 51 -0.93 2.41 -17.16
C GLU A 51 -0.04 3.62 -16.87
N GLY A 52 1.14 3.66 -17.52
CA GLY A 52 2.13 4.72 -17.24
C GLY A 52 2.62 4.65 -15.80
N ASP A 53 2.41 5.73 -15.05
CA ASP A 53 2.77 5.80 -13.63
C ASP A 53 1.58 5.50 -12.70
N LYS A 54 0.45 5.06 -13.27
CA LYS A 54 -0.74 4.70 -12.50
C LYS A 54 -0.94 3.20 -12.52
N VAL A 55 -1.53 2.69 -11.46
CA VAL A 55 -1.87 1.28 -11.31
C VAL A 55 -3.35 1.16 -11.06
N ILE A 56 -4.00 0.23 -11.73
CA ILE A 56 -5.42 -0.09 -11.51
C ILE A 56 -5.47 -1.43 -10.79
N ALA A 57 -6.04 -1.45 -9.60
CA ALA A 57 -6.25 -2.66 -8.81
C ALA A 57 -7.74 -2.99 -8.82
N SER A 58 -8.07 -4.21 -9.23
CA SER A 58 -9.46 -4.66 -9.32
C SER A 58 -9.60 -6.06 -8.76
N GLY A 59 -10.84 -6.49 -8.55
CA GLY A 59 -11.15 -7.81 -8.04
C GLY A 59 -11.84 -7.75 -6.70
N GLU A 60 -11.60 -8.76 -5.86
CA GLU A 60 -12.27 -8.89 -4.57
C GLU A 60 -11.27 -9.13 -3.44
N ALA A 61 -11.49 -8.47 -2.31
CA ALA A 61 -10.79 -8.70 -1.05
C ALA A 61 -11.83 -9.09 0.01
N LYS A 62 -11.42 -9.90 0.98
CA LYS A 62 -12.33 -10.37 2.03
C LYS A 62 -12.70 -9.30 3.03
N THR A 63 -11.76 -8.39 3.34
CA THR A 63 -11.96 -7.34 4.32
C THR A 63 -11.43 -6.01 3.79
N GLN A 64 -11.93 -4.94 4.39
CA GLN A 64 -11.43 -3.59 4.10
C GLN A 64 -9.94 -3.47 4.44
N GLU A 65 -9.50 -4.10 5.52
CA GLU A 65 -8.08 -4.12 5.90
C GLU A 65 -7.21 -4.74 4.81
N GLU A 66 -7.63 -5.89 4.28
CA GLU A 66 -6.87 -6.55 3.21
C GLU A 66 -6.81 -5.69 1.94
N LYS A 67 -7.93 -5.09 1.57
CA LYS A 67 -7.99 -4.16 0.43
C LYS A 67 -7.01 -3.01 0.61
N GLU A 68 -7.02 -2.37 1.78
CA GLU A 68 -6.12 -1.25 2.07
C GLU A 68 -4.66 -1.65 2.01
N LYS A 69 -4.32 -2.83 2.53
CA LYS A 69 -2.95 -3.35 2.46
C LYS A 69 -2.51 -3.62 1.01
N ILE A 70 -3.42 -4.13 0.17
CA ILE A 70 -3.13 -4.33 -1.25
C ILE A 70 -2.84 -2.99 -1.93
N LEU A 71 -3.67 -1.98 -1.69
CA LEU A 71 -3.50 -0.66 -2.28
C LEU A 71 -2.17 -0.02 -1.85
N LEU A 72 -1.81 -0.12 -0.58
CA LEU A 72 -0.55 0.42 -0.06
C LEU A 72 0.66 -0.32 -0.62
N THR A 73 0.57 -1.64 -0.76
CA THR A 73 1.66 -2.44 -1.34
C THR A 73 1.93 -2.02 -2.79
N LEU A 74 0.86 -1.77 -3.56
CA LEU A 74 1.00 -1.30 -4.94
C LEU A 74 1.51 0.14 -5.02
N GLY A 75 1.04 1.01 -4.12
CA GLY A 75 1.40 2.42 -4.15
C GLY A 75 2.80 2.72 -3.64
N ASN A 76 3.32 1.90 -2.71
CA ASN A 76 4.67 2.07 -2.17
C ASN A 76 5.73 1.41 -3.07
N VAL A 77 5.60 1.63 -4.36
CA VAL A 77 6.53 1.16 -5.39
C VAL A 77 7.06 2.36 -6.16
N ALA A 78 8.37 2.42 -6.35
CA ALA A 78 9.00 3.51 -7.09
C ALA A 78 8.44 3.57 -8.51
N GLY A 79 8.03 4.75 -8.94
CA GLY A 79 7.42 5.00 -10.24
C GLY A 79 5.90 5.05 -10.24
N VAL A 80 5.25 4.65 -9.13
CA VAL A 80 3.79 4.69 -9.01
C VAL A 80 3.37 6.01 -8.38
N SER A 81 2.62 6.82 -9.11
CA SER A 81 2.08 8.09 -8.60
C SER A 81 0.65 7.96 -8.10
N GLY A 82 -0.07 6.91 -8.51
CA GLY A 82 -1.44 6.69 -8.07
C GLY A 82 -1.89 5.26 -8.28
N VAL A 83 -2.79 4.82 -7.42
CA VAL A 83 -3.44 3.51 -7.52
C VAL A 83 -4.94 3.73 -7.58
N GLU A 84 -5.57 3.29 -8.67
CA GLU A 84 -7.02 3.35 -8.78
C GLU A 84 -7.63 2.12 -8.12
N ASP A 85 -8.51 2.36 -7.17
CA ASP A 85 -9.17 1.32 -6.40
C ASP A 85 -10.46 0.88 -7.07
N GLN A 86 -10.44 -0.31 -7.64
CA GLN A 86 -11.62 -1.00 -8.19
C GLN A 86 -11.86 -2.33 -7.46
N ILE A 87 -11.33 -2.45 -6.25
CA ILE A 87 -11.46 -3.67 -5.44
C ILE A 87 -12.79 -3.64 -4.67
N THR A 88 -13.55 -4.71 -4.77
CA THR A 88 -14.78 -4.90 -3.98
C THR A 88 -14.44 -5.68 -2.71
N VAL A 89 -14.96 -5.21 -1.59
CA VAL A 89 -14.83 -5.93 -0.30
C VAL A 89 -16.06 -6.81 -0.12
N THR A 90 -15.83 -8.11 0.07
CA THR A 90 -16.92 -9.08 0.23
C THR A 90 -17.37 -9.24 1.68
N GLY A 91 -16.56 -8.84 2.64
CA GLY A 91 -16.88 -8.91 4.06
C GLY A 91 -17.71 -7.74 4.57
N PRO A 92 -17.90 -7.63 5.89
CA PRO A 92 -18.69 -6.54 6.48
C PRO A 92 -18.11 -5.17 6.15
N VAL A 93 -18.99 -4.19 6.01
CA VAL A 93 -18.60 -2.79 5.82
C VAL A 93 -18.04 -2.25 7.14
N VAL A 94 -16.82 -1.72 7.09
CA VAL A 94 -16.17 -1.08 8.24
C VAL A 94 -15.62 0.28 7.80
N VAL A 95 -15.30 1.12 8.77
CA VAL A 95 -14.72 2.43 8.50
C VAL A 95 -13.32 2.24 7.90
N ALA A 96 -13.05 2.94 6.80
CA ALA A 96 -11.74 2.92 6.17
C ALA A 96 -10.70 3.59 7.07
N ALA A 97 -9.50 3.01 7.13
CA ALA A 97 -8.39 3.61 7.85
C ALA A 97 -7.89 4.86 7.12
N LYS A 98 -7.28 5.77 7.87
CA LYS A 98 -6.60 6.92 7.27
C LYS A 98 -5.24 6.48 6.74
N PHE A 99 -4.76 7.16 5.71
CA PHE A 99 -3.42 6.95 5.20
C PHE A 99 -2.59 8.19 5.55
N VAL A 100 -1.36 7.96 6.01
CA VAL A 100 -0.38 9.04 6.25
C VAL A 100 0.89 8.77 5.47
N VAL A 101 1.59 9.83 5.12
CA VAL A 101 2.87 9.75 4.41
C VAL A 101 3.99 9.98 5.43
N VAL A 102 4.98 9.10 5.41
CA VAL A 102 6.18 9.23 6.26
C VAL A 102 6.99 10.43 5.77
N GLU A 103 7.37 11.30 6.70
CA GLU A 103 8.21 12.45 6.42
C GLU A 103 9.66 12.15 6.82
N LYS A 104 10.59 12.93 6.28
CA LYS A 104 12.02 12.78 6.60
C LYS A 104 12.22 12.90 8.12
N GLY A 105 12.89 11.91 8.71
CA GLY A 105 13.16 11.88 10.12
C GLY A 105 12.06 11.25 10.98
N ASP A 106 10.93 10.84 10.38
CA ASP A 106 9.85 10.21 11.13
C ASP A 106 10.23 8.81 11.63
N THR A 107 9.68 8.49 12.79
CA THR A 107 9.64 7.14 13.34
C THR A 107 8.18 6.76 13.55
N LEU A 108 7.89 5.47 13.74
CA LEU A 108 6.51 5.06 14.06
C LEU A 108 6.02 5.71 15.35
N SER A 109 6.91 5.89 16.35
CA SER A 109 6.57 6.59 17.58
C SER A 109 6.22 8.05 17.34
N ALA A 110 6.97 8.74 16.48
CA ALA A 110 6.67 10.13 16.11
C ALA A 110 5.35 10.24 15.37
N ILE A 111 5.06 9.32 14.45
CA ILE A 111 3.79 9.28 13.74
C ILE A 111 2.64 8.99 14.72
N SER A 112 2.84 8.03 15.63
CA SER A 112 1.85 7.69 16.66
C SER A 112 1.51 8.90 17.55
N LEU A 113 2.54 9.67 17.95
CA LEU A 113 2.31 10.89 18.72
C LEU A 113 1.49 11.90 17.92
N ARG A 114 1.79 12.05 16.62
CA ARG A 114 1.10 13.01 15.75
C ARG A 114 -0.36 12.62 15.49
N VAL A 115 -0.65 11.33 15.27
CA VAL A 115 -2.00 10.88 14.87
C VAL A 115 -2.88 10.48 16.06
N TYR A 116 -2.30 9.98 17.14
CA TYR A 116 -3.05 9.50 18.30
C TYR A 116 -2.81 10.36 19.56
N GLY A 117 -1.83 11.24 19.54
CA GLY A 117 -1.42 11.96 20.73
C GLY A 117 -0.65 11.11 21.74
N ASN A 118 -0.18 9.92 21.36
CA ASN A 118 0.50 8.97 22.23
C ASN A 118 1.53 8.17 21.45
N ALA A 119 2.81 8.43 21.71
CA ALA A 119 3.91 7.75 21.04
C ALA A 119 3.96 6.24 21.32
N ASN A 120 3.40 5.80 22.44
CA ASN A 120 3.42 4.38 22.84
C ASN A 120 2.49 3.51 22.00
N LEU A 121 1.63 4.10 21.15
CA LEU A 121 0.73 3.34 20.27
C LEU A 121 1.39 2.98 18.94
N TYR A 122 2.70 3.11 18.82
CA TYR A 122 3.43 2.81 17.57
C TYR A 122 3.25 1.36 17.12
N ASN A 123 3.09 0.41 18.05
CA ASN A 123 2.83 -1.00 17.72
C ASN A 123 1.50 -1.19 17.00
N LYS A 124 0.51 -0.37 17.32
CA LYS A 124 -0.78 -0.40 16.64
C LYS A 124 -0.62 -0.07 15.17
N ILE A 125 0.23 0.91 14.85
CA ILE A 125 0.54 1.27 13.47
C ILE A 125 1.32 0.15 12.79
N PHE A 126 2.32 -0.41 13.47
CA PHE A 126 3.11 -1.52 12.92
C PHE A 126 2.23 -2.72 12.56
N GLU A 127 1.38 -3.16 13.47
CA GLU A 127 0.48 -4.29 13.25
C GLU A 127 -0.50 -4.02 12.10
N ALA A 128 -0.99 -2.77 11.99
CA ALA A 128 -1.92 -2.37 10.94
C ALA A 128 -1.29 -2.41 9.54
N ASN A 129 0.04 -2.40 9.46
CA ASN A 129 0.77 -2.39 8.19
C ASN A 129 1.51 -3.69 7.91
N LYS A 130 1.32 -4.71 8.75
CA LYS A 130 1.85 -6.04 8.46
C LYS A 130 1.00 -6.74 7.39
N PRO A 131 1.58 -7.61 6.58
CA PRO A 131 3.00 -7.99 6.52
C PRO A 131 3.85 -7.09 5.61
N MET A 132 3.29 -6.00 5.07
CA MET A 132 4.02 -5.07 4.21
C MET A 132 5.22 -4.47 4.94
N LEU A 133 4.98 -4.02 6.18
CA LEU A 133 6.01 -3.47 7.05
C LEU A 133 6.54 -4.61 7.93
N LYS A 134 7.81 -4.92 7.76
CA LYS A 134 8.44 -6.05 8.43
C LYS A 134 9.21 -5.67 9.69
N ASP A 135 9.54 -4.40 9.86
CA ASP A 135 10.34 -3.90 10.96
C ASP A 135 9.91 -2.48 11.28
N VAL A 136 9.77 -2.16 12.57
CA VAL A 136 9.36 -0.83 13.04
C VAL A 136 10.30 0.28 12.59
N ASN A 137 11.55 -0.06 12.28
CA ASN A 137 12.56 0.89 11.86
C ASN A 137 12.76 0.97 10.34
N LYS A 138 12.03 0.17 9.57
CA LYS A 138 12.18 0.12 8.11
C LYS A 138 11.13 0.94 7.38
N ILE A 139 10.86 2.13 7.89
CA ILE A 139 10.05 3.12 7.19
C ILE A 139 10.96 4.12 6.48
N TYR A 140 10.44 4.76 5.44
CA TYR A 140 11.23 5.70 4.63
C TYR A 140 10.35 6.89 4.24
N PRO A 141 10.95 8.07 4.01
CA PRO A 141 10.18 9.24 3.57
C PRO A 141 9.42 8.97 2.27
N GLY A 142 8.18 9.41 2.21
CA GLY A 142 7.30 9.19 1.07
C GLY A 142 6.49 7.90 1.12
N GLN A 143 6.80 7.00 2.03
CA GLN A 143 6.02 5.78 2.23
C GLN A 143 4.64 6.12 2.79
N SER A 144 3.60 5.48 2.26
CA SER A 144 2.25 5.62 2.78
C SER A 144 1.94 4.46 3.73
N LEU A 145 1.35 4.77 4.88
CA LEU A 145 0.99 3.79 5.91
C LEU A 145 -0.48 3.93 6.26
N ARG A 146 -1.12 2.80 6.64
CA ARG A 146 -2.48 2.86 7.17
C ARG A 146 -2.45 3.16 8.66
N ILE A 147 -3.38 4.01 9.08
CA ILE A 147 -3.56 4.39 10.47
C ILE A 147 -4.95 3.95 10.89
N PRO A 148 -5.07 2.84 11.65
CA PRO A 148 -6.37 2.38 12.14
C PRO A 148 -6.87 3.30 13.26
N GLU A 149 -8.16 3.22 13.51
CA GLU A 149 -8.77 3.95 14.63
C GLU A 149 -8.36 3.38 15.98
#